data_0986bb86be5abdb2c883c8c00fcb7a5f
#
_entry.id   0986bb86be5abdb2c883c8c00fcb7a5f
#
_cell.length_a   1.000
_cell.length_b   1.000
_cell.length_c   1.000
_cell.angle_alpha   90.00
_cell.angle_beta   90.00
_cell.angle_gamma   90.00
#
_symmetry.space_group_name_H-M   'P 1'
#
loop_
_entity.id
_entity.type
_entity.pdbx_description
1 polymer ?
#
loop_
_entity_poly.entity_id
_entity_poly.type
_entity_poly.pdbx_seq_one_letter_code
_entity_poly.pdbx_strand_id
1 'polypeptide(L)'
;RDAQESRGLGDVYKRQVCPAPIQRNVFENPVWYTSYTPYQAEVSQGRLEALLNFQTVIAELTGLPLANCSLLDEATAAAEAATMFYGSRSRAQVKAEANTLFVDENVFASTLAVINTRMIPQGIKVVVGDYKTFEFTPDVFGAIVQYPNADGSIEDYKEFIVRANAGGARVAVAADLMSLVLLTPPGEWGA
;
A
#
# COMPACT_ATOMS: atom_id res chain seq x y z
N ARG A 1 3.00 -20.87 -17.22
CA ARG A 1 4.42 -20.64 -16.88
C ARG A 1 4.51 -19.62 -15.76
N ASP A 2 3.85 -18.48 -15.92
CA ASP A 2 3.85 -17.41 -14.91
C ASP A 2 3.18 -17.84 -13.59
N ALA A 3 2.13 -18.64 -13.66
CA ALA A 3 1.48 -19.23 -12.47
C ALA A 3 2.37 -20.25 -11.74
N GLN A 4 3.38 -20.81 -12.39
CA GLN A 4 4.36 -21.69 -11.74
C GLN A 4 5.54 -20.91 -11.14
N GLU A 5 5.85 -19.75 -11.68
CA GLU A 5 6.89 -18.87 -11.17
C GLU A 5 6.43 -18.05 -9.98
N SER A 6 5.12 -17.81 -9.84
CA SER A 6 4.50 -17.17 -8.68
C SER A 6 4.24 -18.14 -7.53
N ARG A 7 4.85 -19.30 -7.51
CA ARG A 7 4.75 -20.25 -6.40
C ARG A 7 5.26 -19.67 -5.09
N GLY A 8 4.31 -19.40 -4.24
CA GLY A 8 4.53 -18.78 -2.94
C GLY A 8 4.70 -17.28 -3.12
N LEU A 9 4.26 -16.53 -2.29
CA LEU A 9 4.44 -15.14 -1.90
C LEU A 9 5.01 -14.11 -2.88
N GLY A 10 5.64 -14.54 -3.95
CA GLY A 10 6.21 -13.60 -4.88
C GLY A 10 5.15 -13.10 -5.81
N ASP A 11 4.85 -11.85 -5.77
CA ASP A 11 4.36 -11.14 -6.93
C ASP A 11 5.34 -11.40 -8.09
N VAL A 12 4.83 -11.71 -9.27
CA VAL A 12 5.61 -11.90 -10.50
C VAL A 12 6.57 -10.72 -10.72
N TYR A 13 6.18 -9.55 -10.31
CA TYR A 13 6.97 -8.32 -10.44
C TYR A 13 8.15 -8.24 -9.46
N LYS A 14 7.98 -8.73 -8.25
CA LYS A 14 9.03 -8.68 -7.22
C LYS A 14 10.01 -9.84 -7.31
N ARG A 15 9.66 -10.91 -8.02
CA ARG A 15 10.50 -12.11 -8.21
C ARG A 15 11.12 -12.63 -6.90
N GLN A 16 10.36 -12.56 -5.82
CA GLN A 16 10.80 -13.01 -4.52
C GLN A 16 10.95 -14.53 -4.50
N VAL A 17 11.96 -15.01 -3.81
CA VAL A 17 12.18 -16.43 -3.60
C VAL A 17 11.65 -16.81 -2.22
N CYS A 18 10.65 -17.70 -2.18
CA CYS A 18 10.21 -18.30 -0.93
C CYS A 18 11.16 -19.44 -0.53
N PRO A 19 11.82 -19.36 0.64
CA PRO A 19 12.63 -20.48 1.14
C PRO A 19 11.78 -21.75 1.30
N ALA A 20 12.30 -22.91 0.85
CA ALA A 20 11.58 -24.16 0.86
C ALA A 20 11.00 -24.57 2.24
N PRO A 21 11.69 -24.32 3.37
CA PRO A 21 11.10 -24.58 4.69
C PRO A 21 9.85 -23.74 4.98
N ILE A 22 9.82 -22.50 4.57
CA ILE A 22 8.66 -21.61 4.74
C ILE A 22 7.52 -22.07 3.84
N GLN A 23 7.82 -22.37 2.57
CA GLN A 23 6.83 -22.89 1.64
C GLN A 23 6.14 -24.12 2.21
N ARG A 24 6.92 -25.13 2.64
CA ARG A 24 6.41 -26.39 3.17
C ARG A 24 5.64 -26.21 4.49
N ASN A 25 6.16 -25.44 5.42
CA ASN A 25 5.64 -25.37 6.77
C ASN A 25 4.49 -24.37 6.94
N VAL A 26 4.38 -23.39 6.04
CA VAL A 26 3.36 -22.33 6.10
C VAL A 26 2.39 -22.49 4.93
N PHE A 27 2.87 -22.36 3.68
CA PHE A 27 1.97 -22.29 2.51
C PHE A 27 1.34 -23.61 2.12
N GLU A 28 2.07 -24.71 2.28
CA GLU A 28 1.55 -26.06 2.00
C GLU A 28 0.86 -26.69 3.22
N ASN A 29 0.89 -26.01 4.36
CA ASN A 29 0.27 -26.52 5.59
C ASN A 29 -1.22 -26.16 5.61
N PRO A 30 -2.13 -27.16 5.59
CA PRO A 30 -3.56 -26.95 5.55
C PRO A 30 -4.13 -26.20 6.77
N VAL A 31 -3.43 -26.19 7.90
CA VAL A 31 -3.83 -25.42 9.09
C VAL A 31 -3.97 -23.93 8.77
N TRP A 32 -3.15 -23.41 7.86
CA TRP A 32 -3.18 -21.99 7.49
C TRP A 32 -4.19 -21.67 6.39
N TYR A 33 -4.22 -22.42 5.30
CA TYR A 33 -5.04 -22.06 4.15
C TYR A 33 -6.46 -22.64 4.18
N THR A 34 -6.77 -23.62 5.03
CA THR A 34 -8.14 -24.14 5.20
C THR A 34 -8.92 -23.39 6.29
N SER A 35 -8.30 -22.42 6.91
CA SER A 35 -8.89 -21.71 8.04
C SER A 35 -9.92 -20.70 7.59
N TYR A 36 -11.10 -20.77 8.18
CA TYR A 36 -12.16 -19.80 7.98
C TYR A 36 -11.92 -18.51 8.79
N THR A 37 -12.69 -17.46 8.49
CA THR A 37 -12.64 -16.19 9.25
C THR A 37 -12.88 -16.46 10.74
N PRO A 38 -12.07 -15.90 11.66
CA PRO A 38 -12.12 -16.21 13.07
C PRO A 38 -13.28 -15.46 13.78
N TYR A 39 -14.51 -15.76 13.44
CA TYR A 39 -15.69 -15.18 14.09
C TYR A 39 -15.84 -15.60 15.55
N GLN A 40 -15.36 -16.80 15.90
CA GLN A 40 -15.37 -17.33 17.26
C GLN A 40 -13.99 -17.28 17.85
N ALA A 41 -13.75 -16.31 18.74
CA ALA A 41 -12.45 -16.08 19.36
C ALA A 41 -11.95 -17.31 20.13
N GLU A 42 -12.84 -18.01 20.82
CA GLU A 42 -12.54 -19.18 21.65
C GLU A 42 -11.94 -20.37 20.89
N VAL A 43 -12.25 -20.50 19.59
CA VAL A 43 -11.70 -21.57 18.73
C VAL A 43 -10.62 -21.04 17.76
N SER A 44 -10.31 -19.76 17.83
CA SER A 44 -9.40 -19.07 16.91
C SER A 44 -8.29 -18.29 17.61
N GLN A 45 -7.99 -18.63 18.87
CA GLN A 45 -7.06 -17.87 19.73
C GLN A 45 -5.67 -17.73 19.09
N GLY A 46 -5.06 -18.81 18.63
CA GLY A 46 -3.74 -18.78 18.01
C GLY A 46 -3.71 -17.96 16.71
N ARG A 47 -4.81 -17.94 15.95
CA ARG A 47 -4.91 -17.11 14.74
C ARG A 47 -5.06 -15.65 15.08
N LEU A 48 -5.83 -15.31 16.09
CA LEU A 48 -5.96 -13.93 16.57
C LEU A 48 -4.62 -13.42 17.10
N GLU A 49 -3.86 -14.25 17.81
CA GLU A 49 -2.50 -13.93 18.24
C GLU A 49 -1.58 -13.67 17.03
N ALA A 50 -1.66 -14.49 15.99
CA ALA A 50 -0.88 -14.28 14.76
C ALA A 50 -1.26 -12.96 14.07
N LEU A 51 -2.54 -12.58 14.04
CA LEU A 51 -2.99 -11.30 13.49
C LEU A 51 -2.47 -10.11 14.30
N LEU A 52 -2.45 -10.20 15.62
CA LEU A 52 -1.86 -9.17 16.49
C LEU A 52 -0.36 -9.02 16.25
N ASN A 53 0.36 -10.13 16.14
CA ASN A 53 1.79 -10.13 15.79
C ASN A 53 2.03 -9.50 14.43
N PHE A 54 1.20 -9.84 13.43
CA PHE A 54 1.26 -9.22 12.10
C PHE A 54 1.08 -7.70 12.17
N GLN A 55 0.05 -7.21 12.87
CA GLN A 55 -0.19 -5.77 13.01
C GLN A 55 1.00 -5.06 13.67
N THR A 56 1.58 -5.65 14.71
CA THR A 56 2.76 -5.11 15.39
C THR A 56 3.95 -5.02 14.45
N VAL A 57 4.25 -6.10 13.71
CA VAL A 57 5.38 -6.12 12.76
C VAL A 57 5.19 -5.09 11.65
N ILE A 58 3.99 -4.95 11.11
CA ILE A 58 3.71 -3.95 10.06
C ILE A 58 3.89 -2.53 10.60
N ALA A 59 3.35 -2.23 11.79
CA ALA A 59 3.51 -0.91 12.40
C ALA A 59 5.00 -0.59 12.64
N GLU A 60 5.77 -1.53 13.17
CA GLU A 60 7.20 -1.35 13.43
C GLU A 60 8.01 -1.13 12.13
N LEU A 61 7.76 -1.94 11.09
CA LEU A 61 8.48 -1.82 9.83
C LEU A 61 8.13 -0.55 9.06
N THR A 62 6.90 -0.10 9.12
CA THR A 62 6.45 1.09 8.39
C THR A 62 6.68 2.39 9.15
N GLY A 63 6.94 2.33 10.45
CA GLY A 63 7.02 3.49 11.33
C GLY A 63 5.67 4.20 11.53
N LEU A 64 4.55 3.52 11.26
CA LEU A 64 3.21 4.04 11.42
C LEU A 64 2.58 3.53 12.72
N PRO A 65 1.71 4.32 13.38
CA PRO A 65 1.19 3.97 14.70
C PRO A 65 0.18 2.82 14.69
N LEU A 66 -0.41 2.53 13.54
CA LEU A 66 -1.47 1.53 13.41
C LEU A 66 -1.32 0.73 12.12
N ALA A 67 -1.70 -0.54 12.18
CA ALA A 67 -1.88 -1.39 11.00
C ALA A 67 -3.29 -2.00 11.04
N ASN A 68 -3.92 -2.12 9.88
CA ASN A 68 -5.16 -2.88 9.72
C ASN A 68 -4.86 -4.34 9.37
N CYS A 69 -5.88 -5.15 9.12
CA CYS A 69 -5.72 -6.47 8.53
C CYS A 69 -5.26 -6.34 7.08
N SER A 70 -4.55 -7.37 6.57
CA SER A 70 -4.13 -7.41 5.17
C SER A 70 -5.34 -7.36 4.23
N LEU A 71 -5.17 -6.68 3.11
CA LEU A 71 -6.13 -6.64 2.02
C LEU A 71 -5.82 -7.75 1.01
N LEU A 72 -6.59 -7.80 -0.09
CA LEU A 72 -6.48 -8.87 -1.07
C LEU A 72 -5.08 -8.92 -1.71
N ASP A 73 -4.58 -7.76 -2.14
CA ASP A 73 -3.28 -7.58 -2.77
C ASP A 73 -2.78 -6.13 -2.61
N GLU A 74 -1.55 -5.88 -3.04
CA GLU A 74 -0.92 -4.56 -2.93
C GLU A 74 -1.62 -3.48 -3.75
N ALA A 75 -2.10 -3.82 -4.95
CA ALA A 75 -2.79 -2.88 -5.81
C ALA A 75 -4.15 -2.46 -5.23
N THR A 76 -4.88 -3.43 -4.64
CA THR A 76 -6.10 -3.17 -3.90
C THR A 76 -5.81 -2.29 -2.68
N ALA A 77 -4.74 -2.54 -1.95
CA ALA A 77 -4.36 -1.73 -0.79
C ALA A 77 -4.09 -0.27 -1.18
N ALA A 78 -3.37 -0.03 -2.27
CA ALA A 78 -3.14 1.32 -2.79
C ALA A 78 -4.45 2.03 -3.18
N ALA A 79 -5.35 1.32 -3.85
CA ALA A 79 -6.66 1.86 -4.22
C ALA A 79 -7.56 2.11 -3.00
N GLU A 80 -7.50 1.27 -1.97
CA GLU A 80 -8.21 1.51 -0.70
C GLU A 80 -7.67 2.73 0.04
N ALA A 81 -6.34 2.94 0.04
CA ALA A 81 -5.73 4.15 0.61
C ALA A 81 -6.25 5.41 -0.10
N ALA A 82 -6.34 5.39 -1.44
CA ALA A 82 -6.92 6.48 -2.21
C ALA A 82 -8.40 6.73 -1.86
N THR A 83 -9.19 5.67 -1.72
CA THR A 83 -10.59 5.75 -1.30
C THR A 83 -10.72 6.35 0.10
N MET A 84 -9.87 5.94 1.03
CA MET A 84 -9.83 6.47 2.38
C MET A 84 -9.45 7.96 2.40
N PHE A 85 -8.48 8.39 1.61
CA PHE A 85 -8.12 9.79 1.47
C PHE A 85 -9.29 10.63 0.94
N TYR A 86 -9.94 10.12 -0.12
CA TYR A 86 -11.10 10.78 -0.70
C TYR A 86 -12.25 10.93 0.29
N GLY A 87 -12.57 9.87 1.04
CA GLY A 87 -13.62 9.88 2.05
C GLY A 87 -13.31 10.75 3.29
N SER A 88 -12.02 10.96 3.58
CA SER A 88 -11.57 11.74 4.74
C SER A 88 -11.22 13.19 4.43
N ARG A 89 -11.58 13.68 3.24
CA ARG A 89 -11.38 15.09 2.87
C ARG A 89 -12.06 16.05 3.87
N SER A 90 -11.37 17.14 4.15
CA SER A 90 -11.92 18.23 4.96
C SER A 90 -13.12 18.88 4.28
N ARG A 91 -13.96 19.58 5.06
CA ARG A 91 -15.10 20.34 4.50
C ARG A 91 -14.66 21.38 3.44
N ALA A 92 -13.47 21.95 3.62
CA ALA A 92 -12.90 22.90 2.65
C ALA A 92 -12.56 22.21 1.33
N GLN A 93 -11.92 21.04 1.39
CA GLN A 93 -11.59 20.24 0.20
C GLN A 93 -12.83 19.73 -0.53
N VAL A 94 -13.86 19.30 0.20
CA VAL A 94 -15.14 18.92 -0.41
C VAL A 94 -15.80 20.10 -1.11
N LYS A 95 -15.80 21.30 -0.50
CA LYS A 95 -16.34 22.52 -1.10
C LYS A 95 -15.52 22.99 -2.33
N ALA A 96 -14.20 22.74 -2.30
CA ALA A 96 -13.30 23.04 -3.43
C ALA A 96 -13.31 21.97 -4.52
N GLU A 97 -14.16 20.93 -4.38
CA GLU A 97 -14.23 19.79 -5.29
C GLU A 97 -12.87 19.10 -5.50
N ALA A 98 -12.07 18.96 -4.42
CA ALA A 98 -10.80 18.28 -4.49
C ALA A 98 -11.02 16.80 -4.86
N ASN A 99 -10.91 16.49 -6.13
CA ASN A 99 -11.16 15.16 -6.71
C ASN A 99 -9.99 14.64 -7.56
N THR A 100 -8.81 15.22 -7.43
CA THR A 100 -7.61 14.79 -8.14
C THR A 100 -6.73 13.94 -7.23
N LEU A 101 -6.37 12.75 -7.71
CA LEU A 101 -5.38 11.86 -7.12
C LEU A 101 -4.12 11.90 -7.99
N PHE A 102 -2.98 12.21 -7.40
CA PHE A 102 -1.69 12.06 -8.07
C PHE A 102 -1.14 10.64 -7.87
N VAL A 103 -0.55 10.07 -8.91
CA VAL A 103 0.16 8.78 -8.86
C VAL A 103 1.50 8.96 -9.55
N ASP A 104 2.57 8.60 -8.86
CA ASP A 104 3.91 8.65 -9.44
C ASP A 104 4.02 7.71 -10.63
N GLU A 105 4.69 8.12 -11.70
CA GLU A 105 4.86 7.33 -12.92
C GLU A 105 5.64 6.03 -12.71
N ASN A 106 6.41 5.94 -11.62
CA ASN A 106 7.18 4.76 -11.23
C ASN A 106 6.40 3.77 -10.35
N VAL A 107 5.10 3.99 -10.15
CA VAL A 107 4.21 2.99 -9.53
C VAL A 107 4.02 1.82 -10.50
N PHE A 108 3.93 0.60 -9.96
CA PHE A 108 3.69 -0.59 -10.79
C PHE A 108 2.46 -0.43 -11.68
N ALA A 109 2.60 -0.81 -12.96
CA ALA A 109 1.52 -0.69 -13.94
C ALA A 109 0.24 -1.43 -13.53
N SER A 110 0.37 -2.58 -12.85
CA SER A 110 -0.77 -3.33 -12.28
C SER A 110 -1.49 -2.53 -11.19
N THR A 111 -0.74 -1.87 -10.32
CA THR A 111 -1.29 -1.03 -9.25
C THR A 111 -2.02 0.17 -9.83
N LEU A 112 -1.43 0.85 -10.81
CA LEU A 112 -2.06 1.95 -11.52
C LEU A 112 -3.37 1.52 -12.21
N ALA A 113 -3.39 0.32 -12.83
CA ALA A 113 -4.60 -0.20 -13.49
C ALA A 113 -5.75 -0.41 -12.49
N VAL A 114 -5.48 -0.95 -11.30
CA VAL A 114 -6.49 -1.13 -10.24
C VAL A 114 -6.95 0.23 -9.69
N ILE A 115 -6.03 1.16 -9.45
CA ILE A 115 -6.36 2.53 -9.03
C ILE A 115 -7.32 3.17 -10.04
N ASN A 116 -7.00 3.14 -11.33
CA ASN A 116 -7.86 3.69 -12.38
C ASN A 116 -9.24 3.03 -12.39
N THR A 117 -9.28 1.71 -12.31
CA THR A 117 -10.54 0.94 -12.32
C THR A 117 -11.46 1.33 -11.17
N ARG A 118 -10.91 1.67 -10.01
CA ARG A 118 -11.68 2.01 -8.81
C ARG A 118 -11.98 3.51 -8.67
N MET A 119 -11.09 4.37 -9.14
CA MET A 119 -11.21 5.83 -8.96
C MET A 119 -12.04 6.49 -10.04
N ILE A 120 -11.84 6.13 -11.31
CA ILE A 120 -12.53 6.77 -12.44
C ILE A 120 -14.06 6.70 -12.35
N PRO A 121 -14.68 5.55 -12.02
CA PRO A 121 -16.15 5.47 -11.86
C PRO A 121 -16.71 6.34 -10.74
N GLN A 122 -15.87 6.74 -9.78
CA GLN A 122 -16.25 7.64 -8.69
C GLN A 122 -16.09 9.13 -9.05
N GLY A 123 -15.73 9.45 -10.29
CA GLY A 123 -15.46 10.80 -10.74
C GLY A 123 -14.13 11.38 -10.26
N ILE A 124 -13.23 10.52 -9.78
CA ILE A 124 -11.90 10.93 -9.33
C ILE A 124 -10.96 10.97 -10.54
N LYS A 125 -10.29 12.10 -10.70
CA LYS A 125 -9.28 12.30 -11.74
C LYS A 125 -7.95 11.74 -11.26
N VAL A 126 -7.40 10.76 -11.97
CA VAL A 126 -6.06 10.23 -11.72
C VAL A 126 -5.06 10.93 -12.62
N VAL A 127 -4.07 11.59 -12.05
CA VAL A 127 -2.98 12.28 -12.75
C VAL A 127 -1.70 11.51 -12.50
N VAL A 128 -1.05 11.04 -13.57
CA VAL A 128 0.22 10.33 -13.51
C VAL A 128 1.35 11.26 -13.94
N GLY A 129 2.46 11.27 -13.22
CA GLY A 129 3.61 12.11 -13.54
C GLY A 129 4.80 11.93 -12.60
N ASP A 130 5.82 12.73 -12.80
CA ASP A 130 7.03 12.73 -11.97
C ASP A 130 6.77 13.48 -10.65
N TYR A 131 6.94 12.81 -9.52
CA TYR A 131 6.78 13.38 -8.19
C TYR A 131 7.72 14.57 -7.91
N LYS A 132 8.85 14.64 -8.60
CA LYS A 132 9.86 15.72 -8.41
C LYS A 132 9.33 17.06 -8.92
N THR A 133 8.55 17.04 -10.01
CA THR A 133 8.04 18.23 -10.69
C THR A 133 6.57 18.52 -10.41
N PHE A 134 5.86 17.57 -9.77
CA PHE A 134 4.45 17.74 -9.50
C PHE A 134 4.16 18.85 -8.48
N GLU A 135 3.21 19.72 -8.82
CA GLU A 135 2.75 20.81 -7.97
C GLU A 135 1.38 20.48 -7.37
N PHE A 136 1.26 20.63 -6.05
CA PHE A 136 0.00 20.38 -5.34
C PHE A 136 -0.90 21.60 -5.42
N THR A 137 -1.98 21.46 -6.18
CA THR A 137 -3.07 22.43 -6.27
C THR A 137 -4.21 22.06 -5.32
N PRO A 138 -5.11 23.01 -4.96
CA PRO A 138 -6.19 22.75 -3.99
C PRO A 138 -7.17 21.63 -4.35
N ASP A 139 -7.21 21.20 -5.61
CA ASP A 139 -8.04 20.11 -6.09
C ASP A 139 -7.41 18.72 -5.88
N VAL A 140 -6.13 18.65 -5.46
CA VAL A 140 -5.43 17.40 -5.16
C VAL A 140 -5.70 16.99 -3.72
N PHE A 141 -6.36 15.84 -3.53
CA PHE A 141 -6.65 15.34 -2.18
C PHE A 141 -5.64 14.32 -1.68
N GLY A 142 -4.89 13.69 -2.57
CA GLY A 142 -3.94 12.64 -2.19
C GLY A 142 -2.95 12.30 -3.28
N ALA A 143 -1.91 11.59 -2.89
CA ALA A 143 -0.88 11.10 -3.78
C ALA A 143 -0.47 9.67 -3.42
N ILE A 144 -0.01 8.91 -4.42
CA ILE A 144 0.54 7.56 -4.24
C ILE A 144 1.91 7.51 -4.90
N VAL A 145 2.89 7.00 -4.16
CA VAL A 145 4.25 6.73 -4.63
C VAL A 145 4.62 5.28 -4.34
N GLN A 146 5.62 4.75 -5.04
CA GLN A 146 6.12 3.38 -4.91
C GLN A 146 7.50 3.37 -4.26
N TYR A 147 7.77 2.39 -3.38
CA TYR A 147 9.04 2.31 -2.66
C TYR A 147 9.46 0.85 -2.36
N PRO A 148 10.56 0.34 -2.95
CA PRO A 148 11.26 0.87 -4.12
C PRO A 148 10.36 1.03 -5.35
N ASN A 149 10.82 1.83 -6.32
CA ASN A 149 10.12 2.08 -7.57
C ASN A 149 10.03 0.84 -8.48
N ALA A 150 9.21 0.90 -9.53
CA ALA A 150 9.03 -0.19 -10.48
C ALA A 150 10.33 -0.57 -11.22
N ASP A 151 11.25 0.35 -11.39
CA ASP A 151 12.57 0.14 -11.97
C ASP A 151 13.63 -0.33 -10.96
N GLY A 152 13.26 -0.43 -9.66
CA GLY A 152 14.14 -0.80 -8.56
C GLY A 152 14.91 0.38 -7.94
N SER A 153 14.72 1.60 -8.41
CA SER A 153 15.32 2.78 -7.78
C SER A 153 14.72 3.05 -6.40
N ILE A 154 15.56 3.63 -5.54
CA ILE A 154 15.20 4.00 -4.17
C ILE A 154 15.24 5.51 -4.07
N GLU A 155 14.08 6.12 -3.87
CA GLU A 155 13.96 7.58 -3.80
C GLU A 155 13.66 8.04 -2.37
N ASP A 156 14.07 9.24 -2.03
CA ASP A 156 13.69 9.94 -0.79
C ASP A 156 12.45 10.81 -1.06
N TYR A 157 11.32 10.39 -0.52
CA TYR A 157 10.05 11.11 -0.69
C TYR A 157 9.77 12.16 0.37
N LYS A 158 10.68 12.42 1.31
CA LYS A 158 10.46 13.32 2.43
C LYS A 158 10.01 14.72 1.99
N GLU A 159 10.72 15.34 1.06
CA GLU A 159 10.36 16.68 0.56
C GLU A 159 9.03 16.68 -0.19
N PHE A 160 8.76 15.63 -0.96
CA PHE A 160 7.48 15.46 -1.64
C PHE A 160 6.32 15.39 -0.66
N ILE A 161 6.45 14.59 0.40
CA ILE A 161 5.44 14.44 1.46
C ILE A 161 5.22 15.77 2.19
N VAL A 162 6.29 16.52 2.48
CA VAL A 162 6.18 17.85 3.09
C VAL A 162 5.38 18.81 2.17
N ARG A 163 5.67 18.82 0.87
CA ARG A 163 4.91 19.64 -0.10
C ARG A 163 3.46 19.21 -0.20
N ALA A 164 3.18 17.91 -0.23
CA ALA A 164 1.84 17.37 -0.26
C ALA A 164 1.01 17.81 0.97
N ASN A 165 1.58 17.62 2.16
CA ASN A 165 0.94 18.00 3.41
C ASN A 165 0.69 19.52 3.49
N ALA A 166 1.62 20.35 3.02
CA ALA A 166 1.43 21.79 2.93
C ALA A 166 0.30 22.18 1.96
N GLY A 167 0.10 21.42 0.88
CA GLY A 167 -1.02 21.56 -0.06
C GLY A 167 -2.34 20.95 0.44
N GLY A 168 -2.32 20.29 1.60
CA GLY A 168 -3.48 19.60 2.18
C GLY A 168 -3.76 18.22 1.60
N ALA A 169 -2.87 17.69 0.75
CA ALA A 169 -2.96 16.33 0.22
C ALA A 169 -2.28 15.33 1.15
N ARG A 170 -2.81 14.10 1.22
CA ARG A 170 -2.19 12.98 1.96
C ARG A 170 -1.37 12.13 1.01
N VAL A 171 -0.33 11.47 1.53
CA VAL A 171 0.51 10.59 0.73
C VAL A 171 0.42 9.16 1.24
N ALA A 172 0.21 8.21 0.34
CA ALA A 172 0.39 6.79 0.60
C ALA A 172 1.64 6.28 -0.13
N VAL A 173 2.43 5.49 0.56
CA VAL A 173 3.63 4.85 0.02
C VAL A 173 3.33 3.37 -0.16
N ALA A 174 3.30 2.91 -1.40
CA ALA A 174 3.22 1.49 -1.73
C ALA A 174 4.63 0.87 -1.53
N ALA A 175 4.89 0.38 -0.33
CA ALA A 175 6.20 -0.10 0.09
C ALA A 175 6.32 -1.61 0.05
N ASP A 176 7.49 -2.12 -0.36
CA ASP A 176 7.86 -3.51 -0.12
C ASP A 176 8.32 -3.66 1.33
N LEU A 177 7.55 -4.40 2.14
CA LEU A 177 7.85 -4.60 3.56
C LEU A 177 9.25 -5.17 3.81
N MET A 178 9.73 -6.08 2.95
CA MET A 178 11.05 -6.66 3.11
C MET A 178 12.16 -5.62 2.95
N SER A 179 11.97 -4.65 2.07
CA SER A 179 12.91 -3.56 1.86
C SER A 179 13.02 -2.64 3.09
N LEU A 180 11.94 -2.50 3.86
CA LEU A 180 11.90 -1.65 5.06
C LEU A 180 12.75 -2.17 6.23
N VAL A 181 13.26 -3.39 6.16
CA VAL A 181 14.28 -3.89 7.10
C VAL A 181 15.60 -3.13 6.94
N LEU A 182 15.86 -2.57 5.77
CA LEU A 182 17.10 -1.87 5.44
C LEU A 182 16.89 -0.39 5.12
N LEU A 183 15.70 -0.02 4.65
CA LEU A 183 15.40 1.31 4.17
C LEU A 183 14.59 2.10 5.21
N THR A 184 14.60 3.42 5.08
CA THR A 184 13.86 4.33 5.96
C THR A 184 12.36 4.04 5.91
N PRO A 185 11.69 3.81 7.04
CA PRO A 185 10.26 3.61 7.10
C PRO A 185 9.47 4.83 6.60
N PRO A 186 8.41 4.65 5.81
CA PRO A 186 7.59 5.77 5.30
C PRO A 186 7.00 6.66 6.40
N GLY A 187 6.69 6.12 7.57
CA GLY A 187 6.19 6.88 8.72
C GLY A 187 7.16 7.95 9.22
N GLU A 188 8.47 7.76 9.03
CA GLU A 188 9.48 8.76 9.40
C GLU A 188 9.47 9.98 8.46
N TRP A 189 8.91 9.86 7.27
CA TRP A 189 8.71 10.97 6.35
C TRP A 189 7.41 11.74 6.60
N GLY A 190 6.52 11.20 7.45
CA GLY A 190 5.19 11.75 7.71
C GLY A 190 4.13 11.36 6.68
N ALA A 191 4.30 10.18 6.06
CA ALA A 191 3.33 9.59 5.14
C ALA A 191 2.05 9.15 5.85
#